data_a0bc4de1851ae6b0db1c0d36a4b92953
#
_entry.id   a0bc4de1851ae6b0db1c0d36a4b92953
#
_cell.length_a   1.000
_cell.length_b   1.000
_cell.length_c   1.000
_cell.angle_alpha   90.00
_cell.angle_beta   90.00
_cell.angle_gamma   90.00
#
_symmetry.space_group_name_H-M   'P 1'
#
loop_
_entity.id
_entity.type
_entity.pdbx_description
1 polymer ?
#
loop_
_entity_poly.entity_id
_entity_poly.type
_entity_poly.pdbx_seq_one_letter_code
_entity_poly.pdbx_strand_id
1 'polypeptide(L)'
;ICSFARSAKGITFPELYNKGEIELEVVPQGTLAERIRAAGSGIPGFYTATGVGTPVAEGKEVKIFNGKKYILEEALKADFAFVKAETADRYGNLKYNKTARNFNPIMCMAANTSLVQVKKIIEPSEMNPEHVITPGIFVQKLIKVENPIIETNAIEEGVKYP
;
A
#
# COMPACT_ATOMS: atom_id res chain seq x y z
N ILE A 1 6.33 -7.54 5.65
CA ILE A 1 7.02 -6.25 5.40
C ILE A 1 6.10 -5.12 5.84
N CYS A 2 6.58 -4.15 6.60
CA CYS A 2 5.82 -2.96 6.98
C CYS A 2 6.75 -1.80 7.37
N SER A 3 6.20 -0.58 7.44
CA SER A 3 6.94 0.60 7.91
C SER A 3 6.75 0.84 9.42
N PHE A 4 5.73 0.25 10.02
CA PHE A 4 5.41 0.42 11.43
C PHE A 4 4.63 -0.80 11.95
N ALA A 5 5.29 -1.63 12.78
CA ALA A 5 4.76 -2.92 13.25
C ALA A 5 4.05 -2.79 14.62
N ARG A 6 3.23 -1.75 14.83
CA ARG A 6 2.52 -1.53 16.08
C ARG A 6 1.03 -1.32 15.85
N SER A 7 0.20 -1.97 16.67
CA SER A 7 -1.24 -1.78 16.69
C SER A 7 -1.71 -1.49 18.11
N ALA A 8 -2.70 -0.62 18.27
CA ALA A 8 -3.23 -0.23 19.57
C ALA A 8 -3.85 -1.39 20.37
N LYS A 9 -4.43 -2.36 19.67
CA LYS A 9 -5.11 -3.53 20.26
C LYS A 9 -4.63 -4.88 19.69
N GLY A 10 -3.72 -4.86 18.72
CA GLY A 10 -3.23 -6.10 18.09
C GLY A 10 -2.24 -6.81 18.98
N ILE A 11 -2.67 -7.86 19.65
CA ILE A 11 -1.81 -8.75 20.46
C ILE A 11 -1.23 -9.87 19.59
N THR A 12 -1.93 -10.29 18.55
CA THR A 12 -1.58 -11.46 17.72
C THR A 12 -0.22 -11.31 17.04
N PHE A 13 0.05 -10.16 16.41
CA PHE A 13 1.32 -9.94 15.72
C PHE A 13 2.52 -9.98 16.70
N PRO A 14 2.54 -9.21 17.80
CA PRO A 14 3.62 -9.30 18.78
C PRO A 14 3.82 -10.70 19.37
N GLU A 15 2.73 -11.43 19.65
CA GLU A 15 2.81 -12.79 20.17
C GLU A 15 3.47 -13.75 19.20
N LEU A 16 3.06 -13.74 17.92
CA LEU A 16 3.63 -14.60 16.88
C LEU A 16 5.07 -14.22 16.55
N TYR A 17 5.39 -12.92 16.53
CA TYR A 17 6.76 -12.45 16.33
C TYR A 17 7.69 -12.89 17.46
N ASN A 18 7.26 -12.73 18.73
CA ASN A 18 8.04 -13.15 19.90
C ASN A 18 8.25 -14.67 19.96
N LYS A 19 7.34 -15.46 19.39
CA LYS A 19 7.49 -16.92 19.25
C LYS A 19 8.37 -17.32 18.06
N GLY A 20 8.79 -16.39 17.20
CA GLY A 20 9.54 -16.67 15.99
C GLY A 20 8.70 -17.30 14.85
N GLU A 21 7.37 -17.21 14.94
CA GLU A 21 6.44 -17.76 13.94
C GLU A 21 6.18 -16.81 12.77
N ILE A 22 6.64 -15.55 12.88
CA ILE A 22 6.52 -14.50 11.83
C ILE A 22 7.86 -13.82 11.65
N GLU A 23 8.29 -13.67 10.40
CA GLU A 23 9.39 -12.80 10.03
C GLU A 23 8.92 -11.34 9.87
N LEU A 24 9.74 -10.40 10.30
CA LEU A 24 9.47 -8.97 10.19
C LEU A 24 10.59 -8.26 9.42
N GLU A 25 10.25 -7.68 8.28
CA GLU A 25 11.08 -6.69 7.60
C GLU A 25 10.50 -5.29 7.84
N VAL A 26 11.26 -4.44 8.54
CA VAL A 26 10.89 -3.03 8.76
C VAL A 26 11.54 -2.19 7.68
N VAL A 27 10.73 -1.49 6.89
CA VAL A 27 11.18 -0.64 5.78
C VAL A 27 10.72 0.79 6.02
N PRO A 28 11.57 1.82 5.83
CA PRO A 28 11.14 3.20 5.89
C PRO A 28 9.94 3.45 4.97
N GLN A 29 8.91 4.16 5.44
CA GLN A 29 7.63 4.25 4.73
C GLN A 29 7.76 4.77 3.30
N GLY A 30 8.61 5.78 3.06
CA GLY A 30 8.84 6.27 1.71
C GLY A 30 9.49 5.21 0.81
N THR A 31 10.46 4.44 1.33
CA THR A 31 11.07 3.32 0.62
C THR A 31 10.05 2.22 0.31
N LEU A 32 9.18 1.88 1.27
CA LEU A 32 8.11 0.90 1.05
C LEU A 32 7.17 1.35 -0.08
N ALA A 33 6.74 2.62 -0.07
CA ALA A 33 5.91 3.17 -1.14
C ALA A 33 6.59 3.08 -2.51
N GLU A 34 7.89 3.43 -2.58
CA GLU A 34 8.64 3.38 -3.83
C GLU A 34 8.91 1.94 -4.31
N ARG A 35 9.16 0.98 -3.42
CA ARG A 35 9.27 -0.45 -3.77
C ARG A 35 7.98 -0.97 -4.42
N ILE A 36 6.82 -0.62 -3.87
CA ILE A 36 5.51 -0.96 -4.44
C ILE A 36 5.30 -0.24 -5.79
N ARG A 37 5.59 1.07 -5.85
CA ARG A 37 5.44 1.85 -7.08
C ARG A 37 6.36 1.33 -8.19
N ALA A 38 7.61 1.01 -7.88
CA ALA A 38 8.57 0.43 -8.82
C ALA A 38 8.03 -0.88 -9.44
N ALA A 39 7.47 -1.77 -8.60
CA ALA A 39 6.86 -3.01 -9.07
C ALA A 39 5.72 -2.75 -10.06
N GLY A 40 4.81 -1.82 -9.74
CA GLY A 40 3.70 -1.45 -10.61
C GLY A 40 4.12 -0.76 -11.91
N SER A 41 5.33 -0.20 -11.95
CA SER A 41 5.92 0.47 -13.11
C SER A 41 6.87 -0.41 -13.92
N GLY A 42 7.04 -1.69 -13.54
CA GLY A 42 7.99 -2.60 -14.19
C GLY A 42 9.47 -2.29 -13.91
N ILE A 43 9.76 -1.49 -12.88
CA ILE A 43 11.12 -1.15 -12.45
C ILE A 43 11.58 -2.21 -11.44
N PRO A 44 12.67 -2.96 -11.69
CA PRO A 44 13.07 -4.06 -10.84
C PRO A 44 13.64 -3.63 -9.48
N GLY A 45 14.16 -2.41 -9.38
CA GLY A 45 14.74 -1.84 -8.18
C GLY A 45 15.24 -0.43 -8.42
N PHE A 46 15.63 0.25 -7.36
CA PHE A 46 16.14 1.63 -7.40
C PHE A 46 17.15 1.86 -6.28
N TYR A 47 18.02 2.87 -6.46
CA TYR A 47 18.95 3.28 -5.44
C TYR A 47 18.39 4.42 -4.60
N THR A 48 18.51 4.31 -3.26
CA THR A 48 18.08 5.34 -2.31
C THR A 48 19.18 5.63 -1.29
N ALA A 49 19.25 6.87 -0.83
CA ALA A 49 20.13 7.25 0.28
C ALA A 49 19.50 6.91 1.65
N THR A 50 18.19 6.63 1.69
CA THR A 50 17.47 6.30 2.92
C THR A 50 17.98 4.97 3.47
N GLY A 51 18.36 4.95 4.74
CA GLY A 51 18.85 3.74 5.39
C GLY A 51 20.38 3.50 5.27
N VAL A 52 21.11 4.27 4.48
CA VAL A 52 22.58 4.17 4.41
C VAL A 52 23.20 4.39 5.79
N GLY A 53 24.08 3.46 6.22
CA GLY A 53 24.73 3.50 7.52
C GLY A 53 23.88 3.04 8.69
N THR A 54 22.75 2.41 8.42
CA THR A 54 21.88 1.78 9.41
C THR A 54 21.75 0.28 9.15
N PRO A 55 21.19 -0.53 10.07
CA PRO A 55 20.94 -1.95 9.83
C PRO A 55 20.09 -2.25 8.57
N VAL A 56 19.28 -1.30 8.10
CA VAL A 56 18.52 -1.41 6.85
C VAL A 56 19.42 -1.63 5.63
N ALA A 57 20.67 -1.19 5.68
CA ALA A 57 21.63 -1.33 4.58
C ALA A 57 22.37 -2.68 4.57
N GLU A 58 22.25 -3.49 5.61
CA GLU A 58 22.97 -4.76 5.72
C GLU A 58 22.56 -5.72 4.60
N GLY A 59 23.58 -6.29 3.93
CA GLY A 59 23.38 -7.23 2.82
C GLY A 59 22.95 -6.58 1.49
N LYS A 60 22.70 -5.27 1.43
CA LYS A 60 22.27 -4.58 0.20
C LYS A 60 23.47 -4.05 -0.59
N GLU A 61 23.32 -4.07 -1.92
CA GLU A 61 24.31 -3.45 -2.83
C GLU A 61 24.41 -1.94 -2.55
N VAL A 62 25.65 -1.45 -2.44
CA VAL A 62 25.95 -0.02 -2.24
C VAL A 62 26.57 0.57 -3.50
N LYS A 63 26.04 1.69 -3.96
CA LYS A 63 26.58 2.45 -5.09
C LYS A 63 26.83 3.90 -4.71
N ILE A 64 27.85 4.51 -5.33
CA ILE A 64 28.19 5.92 -5.11
C ILE A 64 27.78 6.72 -6.35
N PHE A 65 26.93 7.73 -6.14
CA PHE A 65 26.56 8.70 -7.17
C PHE A 65 26.95 10.09 -6.65
N ASN A 66 27.77 10.80 -7.41
CA ASN A 66 28.24 12.16 -7.06
C ASN A 66 28.79 12.26 -5.63
N GLY A 67 29.62 11.27 -5.23
CA GLY A 67 30.26 11.23 -3.91
C GLY A 67 29.33 10.81 -2.75
N LYS A 68 28.06 10.54 -3.00
CA LYS A 68 27.09 10.12 -1.99
C LYS A 68 26.72 8.64 -2.14
N LYS A 69 26.68 7.92 -1.01
CA LYS A 69 26.31 6.50 -0.97
C LYS A 69 24.81 6.31 -1.07
N TYR A 70 24.41 5.25 -1.77
CA TYR A 70 23.04 4.78 -1.94
C TYR A 70 23.00 3.26 -1.79
N ILE A 71 21.88 2.72 -1.35
CA ILE A 71 21.62 1.27 -1.29
C ILE A 71 20.59 0.90 -2.32
N LEU A 72 20.70 -0.31 -2.88
CA LEU A 72 19.70 -0.88 -3.77
C LEU A 72 18.48 -1.36 -2.96
N GLU A 73 17.31 -0.93 -3.37
CA GLU A 73 16.02 -1.45 -2.91
C GLU A 73 15.31 -2.15 -4.06
N GLU A 74 14.90 -3.39 -3.85
CA GLU A 74 14.19 -4.17 -4.84
C GLU A 74 12.69 -3.84 -4.86
N ALA A 75 12.09 -3.96 -6.03
CA ALA A 75 10.65 -3.76 -6.20
C ALA A 75 9.84 -4.81 -5.42
N LEU A 76 8.72 -4.39 -4.84
CA LEU A 76 7.84 -5.24 -4.06
C LEU A 76 6.55 -5.53 -4.84
N LYS A 77 6.47 -6.72 -5.43
CA LYS A 77 5.27 -7.26 -6.09
C LYS A 77 4.39 -8.01 -5.09
N ALA A 78 3.10 -8.15 -5.43
CA ALA A 78 2.17 -8.97 -4.68
C ALA A 78 1.26 -9.76 -5.63
N ASP A 79 0.75 -10.91 -5.15
CA ASP A 79 -0.26 -11.66 -5.88
C ASP A 79 -1.62 -10.99 -5.79
N PHE A 80 -1.93 -10.44 -4.60
CA PHE A 80 -3.20 -9.78 -4.33
C PHE A 80 -2.98 -8.42 -3.67
N ALA A 81 -3.82 -7.44 -4.07
CA ALA A 81 -4.02 -6.20 -3.35
C ALA A 81 -5.46 -6.08 -2.87
N PHE A 82 -5.64 -5.82 -1.58
CA PHE A 82 -6.93 -5.48 -0.99
C PHE A 82 -7.00 -3.96 -0.84
N VAL A 83 -7.87 -3.33 -1.60
CA VAL A 83 -7.93 -1.89 -1.77
C VAL A 83 -9.33 -1.38 -1.43
N LYS A 84 -9.40 -0.18 -0.85
CA LYS A 84 -10.67 0.49 -0.56
C LYS A 84 -10.72 1.82 -1.31
N ALA A 85 -11.76 1.99 -2.13
CA ALA A 85 -12.07 3.24 -2.81
C ALA A 85 -13.47 3.75 -2.42
N GLU A 86 -13.77 4.99 -2.74
CA GLU A 86 -15.09 5.58 -2.47
C GLU A 86 -16.08 5.20 -3.56
N THR A 87 -15.67 5.38 -4.83
CA THR A 87 -16.51 5.16 -6.00
C THR A 87 -15.69 4.50 -7.09
N ALA A 88 -16.28 3.55 -7.80
CA ALA A 88 -15.77 3.04 -9.07
C ALA A 88 -16.80 3.24 -10.16
N ASP A 89 -16.34 3.37 -11.40
CA ASP A 89 -17.21 3.13 -12.54
C ASP A 89 -17.19 1.63 -12.93
N ARG A 90 -18.03 1.26 -13.89
CA ARG A 90 -18.14 -0.14 -14.36
C ARG A 90 -16.89 -0.65 -15.07
N TYR A 91 -15.99 0.23 -15.51
CA TYR A 91 -14.69 -0.14 -16.10
C TYR A 91 -13.59 -0.28 -15.06
N GLY A 92 -13.89 -0.02 -13.78
CA GLY A 92 -12.92 -0.13 -12.69
C GLY A 92 -12.11 1.14 -12.42
N ASN A 93 -12.43 2.26 -13.05
CA ASN A 93 -11.79 3.53 -12.70
C ASN A 93 -12.18 3.93 -11.28
N LEU A 94 -11.19 4.30 -10.45
CA LEU A 94 -11.40 4.55 -9.03
C LEU A 94 -11.25 6.01 -8.65
N LYS A 95 -12.16 6.45 -7.80
CA LYS A 95 -12.10 7.70 -7.05
C LYS A 95 -12.02 7.42 -5.55
N TYR A 96 -11.12 8.10 -4.86
CA TYR A 96 -10.94 7.99 -3.42
C TYR A 96 -11.48 9.21 -2.69
N ASN A 97 -11.80 9.03 -1.40
CA ASN A 97 -12.22 10.12 -0.55
C ASN A 97 -11.06 10.55 0.37
N LYS A 98 -10.59 11.79 0.21
CA LYS A 98 -9.55 12.41 1.05
C LYS A 98 -8.31 11.51 1.19
N THR A 99 -7.85 11.30 2.42
CA THR A 99 -6.65 10.51 2.75
C THR A 99 -6.79 9.01 2.50
N ALA A 100 -8.01 8.49 2.28
CA ALA A 100 -8.21 7.09 1.87
C ALA A 100 -7.54 6.74 0.52
N ARG A 101 -7.09 7.72 -0.25
CA ARG A 101 -6.23 7.51 -1.41
C ARG A 101 -4.94 6.79 -1.05
N ASN A 102 -4.16 7.31 -0.09
CA ASN A 102 -2.95 6.72 0.50
C ASN A 102 -2.17 5.81 -0.46
N PHE A 103 -1.83 4.59 -0.05
CA PHE A 103 -1.12 3.56 -0.84
C PHE A 103 -1.99 2.86 -1.90
N ASN A 104 -3.32 2.99 -1.82
CA ASN A 104 -4.25 2.22 -2.64
C ASN A 104 -3.94 2.25 -4.15
N PRO A 105 -3.63 3.41 -4.79
CA PRO A 105 -3.32 3.44 -6.22
C PRO A 105 -2.10 2.60 -6.59
N ILE A 106 -0.99 2.75 -5.86
CA ILE A 106 0.24 2.02 -6.18
C ILE A 106 0.13 0.53 -5.87
N MET A 107 -0.66 0.15 -4.87
CA MET A 107 -0.94 -1.26 -4.57
C MET A 107 -1.73 -1.94 -5.70
N CYS A 108 -2.72 -1.26 -6.28
CA CYS A 108 -3.42 -1.76 -7.45
C CYS A 108 -2.47 -2.04 -8.62
N MET A 109 -1.49 -1.18 -8.83
CA MET A 109 -0.51 -1.32 -9.92
C MET A 109 0.47 -2.48 -9.68
N ALA A 110 0.83 -2.74 -8.43
CA ALA A 110 1.89 -3.70 -8.07
C ALA A 110 1.40 -5.14 -7.92
N ALA A 111 0.10 -5.37 -7.84
CA ALA A 111 -0.47 -6.69 -7.64
C ALA A 111 -0.91 -7.35 -8.95
N ASN A 112 -0.82 -8.67 -9.00
CA ASN A 112 -1.37 -9.46 -10.10
C ASN A 112 -2.90 -9.40 -10.13
N THR A 113 -3.53 -9.34 -8.94
CA THR A 113 -4.99 -9.24 -8.80
C THR A 113 -5.35 -8.21 -7.74
N SER A 114 -6.02 -7.15 -8.14
CA SER A 114 -6.55 -6.13 -7.23
C SER A 114 -8.03 -6.39 -6.94
N LEU A 115 -8.34 -6.54 -5.64
CA LEU A 115 -9.71 -6.67 -5.13
C LEU A 115 -10.08 -5.35 -4.45
N VAL A 116 -11.01 -4.61 -5.05
CA VAL A 116 -11.32 -3.26 -4.62
C VAL A 116 -12.72 -3.20 -4.01
N GLN A 117 -12.79 -2.90 -2.73
CA GLN A 117 -14.02 -2.57 -2.04
C GLN A 117 -14.42 -1.13 -2.37
N VAL A 118 -15.66 -0.92 -2.78
CA VAL A 118 -16.23 0.41 -3.06
C VAL A 118 -17.60 0.56 -2.43
N LYS A 119 -17.97 1.78 -2.06
CA LYS A 119 -19.34 2.09 -1.61
C LYS A 119 -20.30 2.18 -2.77
N LYS A 120 -19.85 2.68 -3.91
CA LYS A 120 -20.70 3.01 -5.05
C LYS A 120 -20.04 2.57 -6.35
N ILE A 121 -20.85 1.95 -7.20
CA ILE A 121 -20.50 1.69 -8.61
C ILE A 121 -21.44 2.52 -9.46
N ILE A 122 -20.90 3.30 -10.38
CA ILE A 122 -21.61 4.24 -11.24
C ILE A 122 -21.38 3.93 -12.72
N GLU A 123 -22.15 4.55 -13.61
CA GLU A 123 -21.90 4.46 -15.03
C GLU A 123 -20.67 5.31 -15.39
N PRO A 124 -19.89 4.92 -16.43
CA PRO A 124 -18.70 5.67 -16.84
C PRO A 124 -18.97 7.14 -17.18
N SER A 125 -20.15 7.45 -17.74
CA SER A 125 -20.58 8.81 -18.05
C SER A 125 -20.81 9.70 -16.82
N GLU A 126 -20.99 9.10 -15.64
CA GLU A 126 -21.15 9.82 -14.38
C GLU A 126 -19.80 10.09 -13.67
N MET A 127 -18.72 9.42 -14.13
CA MET A 127 -17.37 9.63 -13.58
C MET A 127 -16.70 10.80 -14.30
N ASN A 128 -16.40 11.87 -13.56
CA ASN A 128 -15.55 12.93 -14.12
C ASN A 128 -14.14 12.38 -14.37
N PRO A 129 -13.62 12.39 -15.62
CA PRO A 129 -12.30 11.85 -15.94
C PRO A 129 -11.16 12.46 -15.12
N GLU A 130 -11.26 13.75 -14.77
CA GLU A 130 -10.26 14.45 -13.94
C GLU A 130 -10.21 13.93 -12.50
N HIS A 131 -11.22 13.20 -12.06
CA HIS A 131 -11.28 12.61 -10.73
C HIS A 131 -10.83 11.14 -10.68
N VAL A 132 -10.49 10.55 -11.81
CA VAL A 132 -9.93 9.20 -11.88
C VAL A 132 -8.51 9.21 -11.32
N ILE A 133 -8.31 8.47 -10.24
CA ILE A 133 -6.99 8.37 -9.58
C ILE A 133 -6.30 7.05 -9.92
N THR A 134 -7.05 5.94 -9.93
CA THR A 134 -6.58 4.64 -10.38
C THR A 134 -7.34 4.24 -11.63
N PRO A 135 -6.67 4.13 -12.78
CA PRO A 135 -7.30 3.63 -14.01
C PRO A 135 -7.78 2.18 -13.87
N GLY A 136 -8.90 1.87 -14.49
CA GLY A 136 -9.53 0.54 -14.43
C GLY A 136 -8.66 -0.62 -14.91
N ILE A 137 -7.66 -0.36 -15.73
CA ILE A 137 -6.69 -1.39 -16.19
C ILE A 137 -5.94 -2.07 -15.02
N PHE A 138 -5.85 -1.43 -13.86
CA PHE A 138 -5.22 -1.96 -12.65
C PHE A 138 -6.21 -2.61 -11.68
N VAL A 139 -7.48 -2.74 -12.06
CA VAL A 139 -8.55 -3.24 -11.21
C VAL A 139 -9.17 -4.49 -11.81
N GLN A 140 -9.00 -5.64 -11.17
CA GLN A 140 -9.52 -6.91 -11.68
C GLN A 140 -10.88 -7.28 -11.07
N LYS A 141 -11.14 -6.85 -9.82
CA LYS A 141 -12.42 -7.15 -9.17
C LYS A 141 -12.93 -5.98 -8.33
N LEU A 142 -14.21 -5.64 -8.53
CA LEU A 142 -14.94 -4.67 -7.73
C LEU A 142 -15.91 -5.39 -6.79
N ILE A 143 -15.94 -4.96 -5.53
CA ILE A 143 -16.82 -5.48 -4.49
C ILE A 143 -17.59 -4.30 -3.89
N LYS A 144 -18.88 -4.22 -4.18
CA LYS A 144 -19.73 -3.17 -3.60
C LYS A 144 -20.08 -3.53 -2.15
N VAL A 145 -19.75 -2.63 -1.23
CA VAL A 145 -20.10 -2.72 0.20
C VAL A 145 -20.70 -1.38 0.61
N GLU A 146 -22.02 -1.32 0.75
CA GLU A 146 -22.74 -0.07 1.00
C GLU A 146 -22.40 0.53 2.38
N ASN A 147 -22.30 -0.32 3.40
CA ASN A 147 -22.00 0.05 4.78
C ASN A 147 -20.71 -0.65 5.25
N PRO A 148 -19.53 -0.20 4.80
CA PRO A 148 -18.28 -0.79 5.24
C PRO A 148 -18.01 -0.42 6.71
N ILE A 149 -17.44 -1.36 7.45
CA ILE A 149 -16.87 -1.05 8.77
C ILE A 149 -15.73 -0.07 8.55
N ILE A 150 -15.74 1.05 9.27
CA ILE A 150 -14.72 2.09 9.24
C ILE A 150 -14.11 2.28 10.63
N GLU A 151 -12.88 2.76 10.69
CA GLU A 151 -12.18 2.95 11.95
C GLU A 151 -12.88 3.91 12.93
N THR A 152 -13.60 4.91 12.41
CA THR A 152 -14.39 5.82 13.24
C THR A 152 -15.43 5.10 14.09
N ASN A 153 -16.01 4.02 13.59
CA ASN A 153 -16.96 3.20 14.36
C ASN A 153 -16.26 2.54 15.56
N ALA A 154 -15.01 2.09 15.36
CA ALA A 154 -14.23 1.52 16.44
C ALA A 154 -13.86 2.57 17.51
N ILE A 155 -13.64 3.84 17.13
CA ILE A 155 -13.40 4.93 18.07
C ILE A 155 -14.67 5.24 18.86
N GLU A 156 -15.84 5.29 18.20
CA GLU A 156 -17.14 5.48 18.84
C GLU A 156 -17.47 4.36 19.83
N GLU A 157 -16.99 3.13 19.57
CA GLU A 157 -17.08 1.98 20.46
C GLU A 157 -16.01 2.00 21.59
N GLY A 158 -15.27 3.10 21.74
CA GLY A 158 -14.28 3.30 22.80
C GLY A 158 -12.90 2.71 22.53
N VAL A 159 -12.60 2.36 21.28
CA VAL A 159 -11.24 1.96 20.87
C VAL A 159 -10.32 3.18 20.85
N LYS A 160 -9.32 3.20 21.71
CA LYS A 160 -8.28 4.22 21.72
C LYS A 160 -7.12 3.79 20.82
N TYR A 161 -6.79 4.60 19.82
CA TYR A 161 -5.54 4.46 19.08
C TYR A 161 -4.42 5.20 19.81
N PRO A 162 -3.17 4.71 19.78
CA PRO A 162 -2.03 5.37 20.40
C PRO A 162 -1.68 6.69 19.72
#